data_83e92dd12f5c075ae982269b356102a3
#
_entry.id   83e92dd12f5c075ae982269b356102a3
#
_cell.length_a   1.000
_cell.length_b   1.000
_cell.length_c   1.000
_cell.angle_alpha   90.00
_cell.angle_beta   90.00
_cell.angle_gamma   90.00
#
_symmetry.space_group_name_H-M   'P 1'
#
loop_
_entity.id
_entity.type
_entity.pdbx_description
1 polymer ?
#
loop_
_entity_poly.entity_id
_entity_poly.type
_entity_poly.pdbx_seq_one_letter_code
_entity_poly.pdbx_strand_id
1 'polypeptide(L)'
;TRINSFLRFDSNLLNAFRSIGSIEGVDYVDLNYPEHFADYDIEVIKAKMEECGLRCNAINLRFRDKYIGGEFGNHEPAISQDAITLCREAADACRKLGGNQMIIWLGFDGFDYSFQIDYVSYWNRIVKAFRDVCDYSKVPVSIEYKPYEERVHAFIDSFGTAVSILHDVDRENLGVTLDFCHMLMKRENPAYSLALAARKNKLYGLSRR
;
A
#
# COMPACT_ATOMS: atom_id res chain seq x y z
N THR A 1 -9.57 10.08 4.45
CA THR A 1 -10.52 9.29 3.62
C THR A 1 -9.91 8.89 2.30
N ARG A 2 -10.40 7.81 1.69
CA ARG A 2 -9.99 7.38 0.34
C ARG A 2 -10.74 8.17 -0.73
N ILE A 3 -10.00 8.83 -1.59
CA ILE A 3 -10.55 9.71 -2.62
C ILE A 3 -11.33 8.97 -3.72
N ASN A 4 -11.04 7.69 -3.96
CA ASN A 4 -11.69 6.88 -5.01
C ASN A 4 -13.22 6.82 -4.91
N SER A 5 -13.77 6.92 -3.70
CA SER A 5 -15.23 6.94 -3.53
C SER A 5 -15.88 8.18 -4.14
N PHE A 6 -15.16 9.29 -4.17
CA PHE A 6 -15.60 10.56 -4.74
C PHE A 6 -15.39 10.59 -6.26
N LEU A 7 -14.31 9.97 -6.76
CA LEU A 7 -14.01 9.88 -8.19
C LEU A 7 -15.02 9.03 -8.97
N ARG A 8 -15.89 8.26 -8.29
CA ARG A 8 -17.01 7.55 -8.94
C ARG A 8 -18.08 8.50 -9.49
N PHE A 9 -18.21 9.68 -8.92
CA PHE A 9 -19.22 10.68 -9.31
C PHE A 9 -18.64 11.78 -10.18
N ASP A 10 -17.35 12.09 -10.01
CA ASP A 10 -16.61 13.05 -10.82
C ASP A 10 -15.16 12.53 -10.91
N SER A 11 -14.71 12.20 -12.11
CA SER A 11 -13.36 11.67 -12.35
C SER A 11 -12.25 12.71 -12.14
N ASN A 12 -12.61 13.98 -11.90
CA ASN A 12 -11.64 15.04 -11.68
C ASN A 12 -11.14 15.06 -10.24
N LEU A 13 -9.86 14.80 -10.06
CA LEU A 13 -9.19 14.74 -8.76
C LEU A 13 -9.34 16.05 -7.95
N LEU A 14 -9.20 17.20 -8.61
CA LEU A 14 -9.27 18.51 -7.94
C LEU A 14 -10.68 18.84 -7.45
N ASN A 15 -11.71 18.39 -8.17
CA ASN A 15 -13.10 18.50 -7.73
C ASN A 15 -13.39 17.55 -6.55
N ALA A 16 -12.81 16.36 -6.57
CA ALA A 16 -12.92 15.44 -5.43
C ALA A 16 -12.36 16.05 -4.14
N PHE A 17 -11.24 16.78 -4.20
CA PHE A 17 -10.71 17.49 -3.01
C PHE A 17 -11.69 18.56 -2.50
N ARG A 18 -12.36 19.32 -3.36
CA ARG A 18 -13.38 20.29 -2.93
C ARG A 18 -14.52 19.60 -2.19
N SER A 19 -15.02 18.51 -2.77
CA SER A 19 -16.12 17.74 -2.18
C SER A 19 -15.74 17.14 -0.81
N ILE A 20 -14.51 16.62 -0.67
CA ILE A 20 -14.01 16.06 0.58
C ILE A 20 -13.78 17.16 1.62
N GLY A 21 -13.15 18.28 1.23
CA GLY A 21 -12.86 19.40 2.13
C GLY A 21 -14.12 20.10 2.66
N SER A 22 -15.28 19.92 1.99
CA SER A 22 -16.56 20.43 2.50
C SER A 22 -17.19 19.57 3.60
N ILE A 23 -16.62 18.40 3.90
CA ILE A 23 -17.15 17.47 4.91
C ILE A 23 -16.51 17.80 6.26
N GLU A 24 -17.32 18.18 7.23
CA GLU A 24 -16.87 18.47 8.59
C GLU A 24 -16.17 17.25 9.23
N GLY A 25 -15.02 17.45 9.83
CA GLY A 25 -14.25 16.41 10.51
C GLY A 25 -13.37 15.56 9.57
N VAL A 26 -13.25 15.92 8.30
CA VAL A 26 -12.33 15.25 7.37
C VAL A 26 -11.14 16.14 7.08
N ASP A 27 -9.99 15.84 7.68
CA ASP A 27 -8.74 16.58 7.54
C ASP A 27 -7.72 15.91 6.61
N TYR A 28 -7.86 14.59 6.38
CA TYR A 28 -6.86 13.80 5.68
C TYR A 28 -7.43 12.98 4.54
N VAL A 29 -6.62 12.85 3.49
CA VAL A 29 -6.92 12.00 2.32
C VAL A 29 -5.78 11.02 2.06
N ASP A 30 -6.15 9.84 1.53
CA ASP A 30 -5.23 8.87 0.96
C ASP A 30 -5.30 8.95 -0.56
N LEU A 31 -4.13 8.97 -1.21
CA LEU A 31 -4.01 9.02 -2.66
C LEU A 31 -3.46 7.70 -3.21
N ASN A 32 -3.84 7.36 -4.43
CA ASN A 32 -3.29 6.20 -5.14
C ASN A 32 -2.17 6.65 -6.09
N TYR A 33 -1.05 5.95 -6.07
CA TYR A 33 0.05 6.15 -6.99
C TYR A 33 0.18 4.93 -7.95
N PRO A 34 0.36 5.12 -9.23
CA PRO A 34 0.54 6.40 -9.96
C PRO A 34 -0.78 7.08 -10.37
N GLU A 35 -1.93 6.45 -10.15
CA GLU A 35 -3.23 6.79 -10.73
C GLU A 35 -3.63 8.25 -10.55
N HIS A 36 -3.55 8.79 -9.34
CA HIS A 36 -3.96 10.17 -9.03
C HIS A 36 -2.92 11.22 -9.43
N PHE A 37 -1.78 10.79 -9.93
CA PHE A 37 -0.68 11.66 -10.36
C PHE A 37 -0.50 11.70 -11.89
N ALA A 38 -1.39 11.01 -12.64
CA ALA A 38 -1.28 10.91 -14.09
C ALA A 38 -1.58 12.24 -14.80
N ASP A 39 -2.56 13.01 -14.29
CA ASP A 39 -3.09 14.21 -14.96
C ASP A 39 -2.59 15.51 -14.35
N TYR A 40 -1.95 15.49 -13.18
CA TYR A 40 -1.55 16.68 -12.44
C TYR A 40 -0.17 16.53 -11.81
N ASP A 41 0.61 17.58 -11.92
CA ASP A 41 1.88 17.70 -11.20
C ASP A 41 1.62 17.71 -9.67
N ILE A 42 2.57 17.17 -8.94
CA ILE A 42 2.47 17.02 -7.48
C ILE A 42 2.25 18.36 -6.75
N GLU A 43 2.83 19.45 -7.27
CA GLU A 43 2.68 20.78 -6.69
C GLU A 43 1.23 21.29 -6.86
N VAL A 44 0.57 20.97 -7.99
CA VAL A 44 -0.85 21.30 -8.23
C VAL A 44 -1.74 20.52 -7.27
N ILE A 45 -1.46 19.21 -7.08
CA ILE A 45 -2.18 18.37 -6.12
C ILE A 45 -2.04 18.95 -4.72
N LYS A 46 -0.82 19.26 -4.30
CA LYS A 46 -0.51 19.82 -2.97
C LYS A 46 -1.23 21.12 -2.71
N ALA A 47 -1.10 22.09 -3.63
CA ALA A 47 -1.74 23.40 -3.52
C ALA A 47 -3.27 23.26 -3.41
N LYS A 48 -3.87 22.34 -4.20
CA LYS A 48 -5.32 22.13 -4.16
C LYS A 48 -5.79 21.46 -2.87
N MET A 49 -5.03 20.51 -2.33
CA MET A 49 -5.32 19.93 -1.03
C MET A 49 -5.29 20.99 0.07
N GLU A 50 -4.24 21.83 0.09
CA GLU A 50 -4.09 22.94 1.06
C GLU A 50 -5.24 23.95 0.94
N GLU A 51 -5.62 24.35 -0.28
CA GLU A 51 -6.79 25.22 -0.54
C GLU A 51 -8.08 24.65 0.05
N CYS A 52 -8.23 23.33 0.02
CA CYS A 52 -9.40 22.62 0.56
C CYS A 52 -9.29 22.25 2.04
N GLY A 53 -8.23 22.68 2.75
CA GLY A 53 -8.01 22.34 4.16
C GLY A 53 -7.61 20.88 4.40
N LEU A 54 -7.15 20.17 3.37
CA LEU A 54 -6.81 18.76 3.42
C LEU A 54 -5.30 18.53 3.51
N ARG A 55 -4.91 17.45 4.16
CA ARG A 55 -3.54 16.95 4.26
C ARG A 55 -3.44 15.53 3.71
N CYS A 56 -2.28 15.17 3.18
CA CYS A 56 -2.01 13.79 2.79
C CYS A 56 -1.81 12.91 4.05
N ASN A 57 -2.53 11.80 4.14
CA ASN A 57 -2.25 10.78 5.13
C ASN A 57 -1.35 9.69 4.56
N ALA A 58 -1.75 9.07 3.46
CA ALA A 58 -1.01 7.97 2.86
C ALA A 58 -1.01 8.01 1.33
N ILE A 59 0.05 7.45 0.75
CA ILE A 59 0.11 7.08 -0.65
C ILE A 59 -0.04 5.56 -0.75
N ASN A 60 -1.08 5.10 -1.44
CA ASN A 60 -1.34 3.68 -1.68
C ASN A 60 -0.80 3.30 -3.06
N LEU A 61 0.07 2.30 -3.12
CA LEU A 61 0.52 1.73 -4.38
C LEU A 61 -0.64 1.04 -5.12
N ARG A 62 -0.71 1.25 -6.43
CA ARG A 62 -1.67 0.61 -7.34
C ARG A 62 -0.92 0.03 -8.52
N PHE A 63 -0.56 -1.23 -8.39
CA PHE A 63 -0.01 -2.00 -9.48
C PHE A 63 -1.11 -2.31 -10.51
N ARG A 64 -0.74 -2.41 -11.78
CA ARG A 64 -1.65 -2.59 -12.92
C ARG A 64 -1.24 -3.80 -13.75
N ASP A 65 -1.90 -4.00 -14.86
CA ASP A 65 -1.88 -5.22 -15.67
C ASP A 65 -0.48 -5.75 -16.05
N LYS A 66 0.53 -4.89 -16.18
CA LYS A 66 1.90 -5.37 -16.44
C LYS A 66 2.48 -6.22 -15.30
N TYR A 67 1.89 -6.15 -14.11
CA TYR A 67 2.32 -6.92 -12.93
C TYR A 67 1.48 -8.18 -12.70
N ILE A 68 0.64 -8.59 -13.67
CA ILE A 68 -0.25 -9.75 -13.52
C ILE A 68 0.48 -11.06 -13.15
N GLY A 69 1.77 -11.17 -13.47
CA GLY A 69 2.64 -12.28 -13.09
C GLY A 69 3.31 -12.14 -11.71
N GLY A 70 2.90 -11.13 -10.93
CA GLY A 70 3.49 -10.74 -9.66
C GLY A 70 4.20 -9.39 -9.73
N GLU A 71 4.33 -8.73 -8.61
CA GLU A 71 5.06 -7.48 -8.45
C GLU A 71 6.51 -7.76 -8.01
N PHE A 72 6.72 -7.87 -6.70
CA PHE A 72 8.05 -8.12 -6.12
C PHE A 72 8.53 -9.56 -6.33
N GLY A 73 7.60 -10.51 -6.28
CA GLY A 73 7.86 -11.93 -6.46
C GLY A 73 8.00 -12.36 -7.93
N ASN A 74 7.81 -11.46 -8.91
CA ASN A 74 7.86 -11.77 -10.31
C ASN A 74 9.17 -12.50 -10.70
N HIS A 75 9.05 -13.53 -11.53
CA HIS A 75 10.21 -14.29 -12.01
C HIS A 75 11.04 -13.52 -13.03
N GLU A 76 10.46 -12.49 -13.68
CA GLU A 76 11.17 -11.57 -14.56
C GLU A 76 11.80 -10.44 -13.74
N PRO A 77 13.15 -10.40 -13.63
CA PRO A 77 13.82 -9.41 -12.78
C PRO A 77 13.51 -7.96 -13.18
N ALA A 78 13.26 -7.72 -14.47
CA ALA A 78 12.93 -6.39 -14.97
C ALA A 78 11.59 -5.88 -14.42
N ILE A 79 10.57 -6.75 -14.32
CA ILE A 79 9.25 -6.40 -13.77
C ILE A 79 9.36 -6.17 -12.27
N SER A 80 10.06 -7.05 -11.54
CA SER A 80 10.29 -6.85 -10.10
C SER A 80 11.04 -5.54 -9.81
N GLN A 81 12.08 -5.23 -10.59
CA GLN A 81 12.83 -3.98 -10.43
C GLN A 81 11.98 -2.74 -10.77
N ASP A 82 11.11 -2.84 -11.76
CA ASP A 82 10.16 -1.78 -12.10
C ASP A 82 9.14 -1.55 -10.98
N ALA A 83 8.63 -2.61 -10.34
CA ALA A 83 7.76 -2.49 -9.17
C ALA A 83 8.46 -1.79 -7.99
N ILE A 84 9.74 -2.10 -7.74
CA ILE A 84 10.56 -1.42 -6.73
C ILE A 84 10.72 0.07 -7.08
N THR A 85 10.97 0.38 -8.35
CA THR A 85 11.11 1.77 -8.82
C THR A 85 9.82 2.55 -8.62
N LEU A 86 8.66 1.98 -8.96
CA LEU A 86 7.36 2.58 -8.71
C LEU A 86 7.13 2.88 -7.21
N CYS A 87 7.56 1.99 -6.32
CA CYS A 87 7.49 2.23 -4.88
C CYS A 87 8.39 3.40 -4.44
N ARG A 88 9.58 3.55 -5.01
CA ARG A 88 10.48 4.67 -4.72
C ARG A 88 9.88 6.00 -5.15
N GLU A 89 9.30 6.06 -6.34
CA GLU A 89 8.59 7.24 -6.83
C GLU A 89 7.40 7.61 -5.93
N ALA A 90 6.62 6.61 -5.51
CA ALA A 90 5.51 6.81 -4.57
C ALA A 90 5.97 7.29 -3.19
N ALA A 91 7.12 6.82 -2.69
CA ALA A 91 7.72 7.30 -1.45
C ALA A 91 8.16 8.77 -1.55
N ASP A 92 8.71 9.17 -2.71
CA ASP A 92 9.06 10.56 -2.98
C ASP A 92 7.83 11.46 -3.08
N ALA A 93 6.76 10.99 -3.74
CA ALA A 93 5.48 11.68 -3.79
C ALA A 93 4.88 11.85 -2.38
N CYS A 94 4.91 10.79 -1.56
CA CYS A 94 4.45 10.83 -0.16
C CYS A 94 5.21 11.90 0.64
N ARG A 95 6.54 11.89 0.54
CA ARG A 95 7.39 12.88 1.23
C ARG A 95 7.11 14.32 0.78
N LYS A 96 6.95 14.57 -0.53
CA LYS A 96 6.65 15.91 -1.07
C LYS A 96 5.30 16.45 -0.61
N LEU A 97 4.29 15.57 -0.48
CA LEU A 97 2.97 15.92 0.01
C LEU A 97 2.87 15.99 1.55
N GLY A 98 3.97 15.68 2.27
CA GLY A 98 3.95 15.62 3.72
C GLY A 98 3.11 14.47 4.27
N GLY A 99 2.98 13.38 3.52
CA GLY A 99 2.24 12.20 3.91
C GLY A 99 2.93 11.40 5.03
N ASN A 100 2.14 10.71 5.83
CA ASN A 100 2.61 9.98 7.00
C ASN A 100 3.21 8.61 6.66
N GLN A 101 2.77 7.97 5.56
CA GLN A 101 3.21 6.64 5.16
C GLN A 101 2.94 6.33 3.69
N MET A 102 3.66 5.33 3.19
CA MET A 102 3.36 4.66 1.93
C MET A 102 2.82 3.26 2.23
N ILE A 103 1.70 2.89 1.60
CA ILE A 103 1.03 1.60 1.79
C ILE A 103 1.24 0.75 0.53
N ILE A 104 1.76 -0.47 0.70
CA ILE A 104 1.99 -1.43 -0.37
C ILE A 104 1.04 -2.61 -0.17
N TRP A 105 0.16 -2.82 -1.15
CA TRP A 105 -0.62 -4.01 -1.35
C TRP A 105 -0.15 -4.71 -2.63
N LEU A 106 0.40 -5.91 -2.48
CA LEU A 106 0.88 -6.74 -3.58
C LEU A 106 -0.29 -7.63 -4.05
N GLY A 107 -1.12 -7.10 -4.95
CA GLY A 107 -2.35 -7.77 -5.39
C GLY A 107 -2.09 -8.95 -6.32
N PHE A 108 -1.04 -8.89 -7.12
CA PHE A 108 -0.70 -9.93 -8.10
C PHE A 108 0.38 -10.91 -7.60
N ASP A 109 1.09 -10.59 -6.51
CA ASP A 109 2.00 -11.53 -5.88
C ASP A 109 1.22 -12.66 -5.20
N GLY A 110 1.38 -13.87 -5.71
CA GLY A 110 0.65 -15.03 -5.25
C GLY A 110 0.65 -16.19 -6.25
N PHE A 111 -0.31 -17.08 -6.09
CA PHE A 111 -0.46 -18.28 -6.94
C PHE A 111 -1.92 -18.72 -7.01
N ASP A 112 -2.29 -19.45 -8.05
CA ASP A 112 -3.66 -19.92 -8.27
C ASP A 112 -3.81 -21.41 -7.97
N TYR A 113 -2.71 -22.17 -7.99
CA TYR A 113 -2.65 -23.58 -7.62
C TYR A 113 -1.30 -23.91 -6.97
N SER A 114 -1.28 -24.94 -6.12
CA SER A 114 -0.08 -25.41 -5.42
C SER A 114 1.03 -25.77 -6.43
N PHE A 115 2.28 -25.47 -6.10
CA PHE A 115 3.48 -25.69 -6.92
C PHE A 115 3.58 -24.83 -8.20
N GLN A 116 2.72 -23.82 -8.37
CA GLN A 116 2.86 -22.85 -9.45
C GLN A 116 4.15 -22.02 -9.33
N ILE A 117 4.59 -21.81 -8.10
CA ILE A 117 5.79 -21.03 -7.77
C ILE A 117 6.72 -21.81 -6.84
N ASP A 118 8.00 -21.48 -6.88
CA ASP A 118 8.96 -21.89 -5.84
C ASP A 118 8.79 -20.94 -4.63
N TYR A 119 8.16 -21.42 -3.57
CA TYR A 119 7.80 -20.61 -2.41
C TYR A 119 9.01 -19.97 -1.71
N VAL A 120 10.15 -20.68 -1.64
CA VAL A 120 11.36 -20.18 -0.98
C VAL A 120 11.99 -19.07 -1.80
N SER A 121 12.17 -19.29 -3.09
CA SER A 121 12.72 -18.27 -4.00
C SER A 121 11.81 -17.06 -4.08
N TYR A 122 10.49 -17.28 -4.06
CA TYR A 122 9.49 -16.21 -4.08
C TYR A 122 9.58 -15.35 -2.80
N TRP A 123 9.63 -16.00 -1.63
CA TRP A 123 9.83 -15.34 -0.34
C TRP A 123 11.07 -14.46 -0.32
N ASN A 124 12.20 -15.02 -0.77
CA ASN A 124 13.46 -14.30 -0.80
C ASN A 124 13.43 -13.06 -1.69
N ARG A 125 12.72 -13.12 -2.84
CA ARG A 125 12.52 -11.95 -3.71
C ARG A 125 11.68 -10.87 -3.02
N ILE A 126 10.57 -11.25 -2.39
CA ILE A 126 9.71 -10.33 -1.64
C ILE A 126 10.49 -9.63 -0.52
N VAL A 127 11.22 -10.39 0.30
CA VAL A 127 12.03 -9.84 1.40
C VAL A 127 13.08 -8.87 0.86
N LYS A 128 13.79 -9.26 -0.21
CA LYS A 128 14.79 -8.39 -0.85
C LYS A 128 14.17 -7.10 -1.37
N ALA A 129 13.05 -7.18 -2.06
CA ALA A 129 12.36 -6.02 -2.62
C ALA A 129 11.89 -5.05 -1.52
N PHE A 130 11.31 -5.55 -0.43
CA PHE A 130 10.96 -4.70 0.71
C PHE A 130 12.18 -4.05 1.35
N ARG A 131 13.32 -4.75 1.46
CA ARG A 131 14.58 -4.12 1.92
C ARG A 131 14.99 -2.98 1.02
N ASP A 132 15.02 -3.20 -0.29
CA ASP A 132 15.43 -2.20 -1.28
C ASP A 132 14.49 -0.96 -1.26
N VAL A 133 13.19 -1.16 -1.01
CA VAL A 133 12.21 -0.07 -0.86
C VAL A 133 12.42 0.67 0.47
N CYS A 134 12.54 -0.05 1.57
CA CYS A 134 12.71 0.54 2.90
C CYS A 134 14.03 1.31 3.05
N ASP A 135 15.12 0.79 2.47
CA ASP A 135 16.43 1.46 2.49
C ASP A 135 16.41 2.78 1.69
N TYR A 136 15.59 2.87 0.67
CA TYR A 136 15.39 4.11 -0.09
C TYR A 136 14.42 5.07 0.61
N SER A 137 13.32 4.57 1.14
CA SER A 137 12.20 5.37 1.63
C SER A 137 12.58 6.22 2.84
N LYS A 138 12.22 7.53 2.78
CA LYS A 138 12.32 8.47 3.91
C LYS A 138 11.00 8.63 4.66
N VAL A 139 9.99 7.85 4.29
CA VAL A 139 8.70 7.78 4.97
C VAL A 139 8.45 6.34 5.42
N PRO A 140 7.65 6.11 6.46
CA PRO A 140 7.24 4.78 6.85
C PRO A 140 6.61 4.01 5.68
N VAL A 141 6.92 2.73 5.57
CA VAL A 141 6.38 1.79 4.58
C VAL A 141 5.50 0.80 5.32
N SER A 142 4.30 0.53 4.85
CA SER A 142 3.45 -0.47 5.47
C SER A 142 2.91 -1.49 4.47
N ILE A 143 2.84 -2.73 4.92
CA ILE A 143 2.23 -3.84 4.17
C ILE A 143 0.74 -3.86 4.49
N GLU A 144 -0.11 -3.74 3.47
CA GLU A 144 -1.52 -4.09 3.54
C GLU A 144 -1.68 -5.48 2.94
N TYR A 145 -1.94 -6.50 3.76
CA TYR A 145 -2.14 -7.86 3.28
C TYR A 145 -3.61 -8.14 2.94
N LYS A 146 -3.83 -9.13 2.07
CA LYS A 146 -5.16 -9.61 1.67
C LYS A 146 -5.09 -11.11 1.37
N PRO A 147 -6.07 -11.94 1.78
CA PRO A 147 -5.93 -13.39 1.63
C PRO A 147 -6.06 -13.90 0.19
N TYR A 148 -6.80 -13.21 -0.66
CA TYR A 148 -7.05 -13.52 -2.07
C TYR A 148 -7.51 -12.27 -2.82
N GLU A 149 -7.72 -12.39 -4.16
CA GLU A 149 -7.91 -11.29 -5.10
C GLU A 149 -6.62 -10.42 -5.20
N GLU A 150 -6.07 -10.27 -6.30
CA GLU A 150 -6.31 -10.67 -7.70
C GLU A 150 -6.05 -12.18 -7.95
N ARG A 151 -5.23 -12.82 -7.11
CA ARG A 151 -4.89 -14.25 -7.19
C ARG A 151 -5.81 -15.07 -6.29
N VAL A 152 -5.92 -16.39 -6.57
CA VAL A 152 -6.65 -17.33 -5.70
C VAL A 152 -6.01 -17.39 -4.30
N HIS A 153 -4.68 -17.33 -4.25
CA HIS A 153 -3.90 -17.27 -3.03
C HIS A 153 -2.93 -16.09 -3.11
N ALA A 154 -3.16 -15.04 -2.35
CA ALA A 154 -2.16 -14.00 -2.21
C ALA A 154 -0.95 -14.52 -1.43
N PHE A 155 0.26 -14.06 -1.78
CA PHE A 155 1.47 -14.50 -1.10
C PHE A 155 1.56 -13.97 0.33
N ILE A 156 1.22 -12.70 0.53
CA ILE A 156 1.07 -12.12 1.88
C ILE A 156 -0.41 -12.11 2.23
N ASP A 157 -0.88 -13.25 2.72
CA ASP A 157 -2.29 -13.59 2.85
C ASP A 157 -2.89 -13.34 4.25
N SER A 158 -2.06 -13.06 5.23
CA SER A 158 -2.45 -13.01 6.64
C SER A 158 -1.56 -12.09 7.46
N PHE A 159 -2.04 -11.71 8.65
CA PHE A 159 -1.22 -11.00 9.64
C PHE A 159 0.06 -11.78 9.99
N GLY A 160 -0.05 -13.11 10.17
CA GLY A 160 1.11 -13.94 10.48
C GLY A 160 2.16 -13.92 9.39
N THR A 161 1.76 -14.03 8.12
CA THR A 161 2.67 -13.93 6.97
C THR A 161 3.31 -12.53 6.90
N ALA A 162 2.50 -11.47 7.06
CA ALA A 162 3.02 -10.09 7.07
C ALA A 162 4.06 -9.88 8.17
N VAL A 163 3.81 -10.33 9.41
CA VAL A 163 4.77 -10.23 10.53
C VAL A 163 6.04 -11.02 10.26
N SER A 164 5.95 -12.19 9.63
CA SER A 164 7.13 -12.98 9.25
C SER A 164 7.98 -12.24 8.21
N ILE A 165 7.35 -11.58 7.22
CA ILE A 165 8.05 -10.70 6.27
C ILE A 165 8.72 -9.52 7.01
N LEU A 166 8.01 -8.85 7.94
CA LEU A 166 8.60 -7.77 8.73
C LEU A 166 9.85 -8.22 9.47
N HIS A 167 9.81 -9.41 10.07
CA HIS A 167 10.95 -9.98 10.79
C HIS A 167 12.13 -10.23 9.86
N ASP A 168 11.89 -10.84 8.70
CA ASP A 168 12.96 -11.19 7.78
C ASP A 168 13.51 -9.96 7.02
N VAL A 169 12.68 -8.95 6.76
CA VAL A 169 13.14 -7.68 6.16
C VAL A 169 14.02 -6.91 7.13
N ASP A 170 13.68 -6.92 8.42
CA ASP A 170 14.45 -6.30 9.51
C ASP A 170 14.79 -4.82 9.23
N ARG A 171 13.73 -4.02 9.00
CA ARG A 171 13.82 -2.56 8.86
C ARG A 171 12.85 -1.87 9.81
N GLU A 172 13.32 -0.85 10.52
CA GLU A 172 12.52 -0.11 11.50
C GLU A 172 11.34 0.61 10.86
N ASN A 173 11.52 1.14 9.66
CA ASN A 173 10.51 1.87 8.90
C ASN A 173 9.52 0.98 8.14
N LEU A 174 9.52 -0.35 8.33
CA LEU A 174 8.51 -1.27 7.80
C LEU A 174 7.50 -1.67 8.89
N GLY A 175 6.21 -1.54 8.58
CA GLY A 175 5.11 -1.93 9.46
C GLY A 175 3.94 -2.54 8.69
N VAL A 176 2.77 -2.59 9.32
CA VAL A 176 1.54 -3.12 8.72
C VAL A 176 0.42 -2.10 8.73
N THR A 177 -0.40 -2.14 7.70
CA THR A 177 -1.74 -1.55 7.66
C THR A 177 -2.74 -2.68 7.76
N LEU A 178 -3.59 -2.65 8.78
CA LEU A 178 -4.61 -3.65 9.02
C LEU A 178 -5.94 -3.20 8.39
N ASP A 179 -6.41 -3.93 7.39
CA ASP A 179 -7.75 -3.78 6.85
C ASP A 179 -8.69 -4.76 7.53
N PHE A 180 -9.74 -4.26 8.19
CA PHE A 180 -10.70 -5.09 8.92
C PHE A 180 -11.40 -6.11 8.01
N CYS A 181 -11.71 -5.73 6.76
CA CYS A 181 -12.33 -6.66 5.83
C CYS A 181 -11.36 -7.80 5.47
N HIS A 182 -10.08 -7.50 5.24
CA HIS A 182 -9.08 -8.50 4.92
C HIS A 182 -8.86 -9.48 6.09
N MET A 183 -8.82 -8.97 7.33
CA MET A 183 -8.75 -9.82 8.52
C MET A 183 -9.96 -10.76 8.62
N LEU A 184 -11.17 -10.24 8.41
CA LEU A 184 -12.40 -11.04 8.44
C LEU A 184 -12.45 -12.06 7.30
N MET A 185 -12.00 -11.70 6.08
CA MET A 185 -11.85 -12.64 4.97
C MET A 185 -10.94 -13.81 5.33
N LYS A 186 -9.85 -13.56 6.08
CA LYS A 186 -8.93 -14.60 6.58
C LYS A 186 -9.43 -15.30 7.84
N ARG A 187 -10.56 -14.90 8.42
CA ARG A 187 -11.10 -15.37 9.72
C ARG A 187 -10.16 -15.10 10.88
N GLU A 188 -9.39 -14.02 10.82
CA GLU A 188 -8.56 -13.57 11.93
C GLU A 188 -9.43 -12.91 13.02
N ASN A 189 -8.90 -12.87 14.25
CA ASN A 189 -9.46 -12.04 15.30
C ASN A 189 -8.83 -10.62 15.20
N PRO A 190 -9.57 -9.59 14.78
CA PRO A 190 -9.01 -8.26 14.56
C PRO A 190 -8.41 -7.64 15.83
N ALA A 191 -9.01 -7.87 17.00
CA ALA A 191 -8.50 -7.34 18.26
C ALA A 191 -7.13 -7.96 18.62
N TYR A 192 -6.95 -9.25 18.32
CA TYR A 192 -5.70 -9.95 18.55
C TYR A 192 -4.59 -9.44 17.61
N SER A 193 -4.87 -9.37 16.30
CA SER A 193 -3.91 -8.86 15.31
C SER A 193 -3.51 -7.41 15.61
N LEU A 194 -4.48 -6.55 15.96
CA LEU A 194 -4.25 -5.18 16.36
C LEU A 194 -3.33 -5.06 17.59
N ALA A 195 -3.62 -5.83 18.65
CA ALA A 195 -2.83 -5.80 19.87
C ALA A 195 -1.37 -6.23 19.64
N LEU A 196 -1.15 -7.25 18.80
CA LEU A 196 0.20 -7.72 18.47
C LEU A 196 0.98 -6.72 17.60
N ALA A 197 0.33 -6.09 16.62
CA ALA A 197 0.96 -5.06 15.77
C ALA A 197 1.34 -3.83 16.61
N ALA A 198 0.44 -3.36 17.46
CA ALA A 198 0.65 -2.20 18.34
C ALA A 198 1.78 -2.44 19.35
N ARG A 199 1.86 -3.66 19.94
CA ARG A 199 2.91 -4.03 20.91
C ARG A 199 4.32 -3.85 20.35
N LYS A 200 4.50 -4.03 19.06
CA LYS A 200 5.81 -3.94 18.39
C LYS A 200 6.07 -2.57 17.75
N ASN A 201 5.16 -1.60 17.94
CA ASN A 201 5.18 -0.30 17.25
C ASN A 201 5.25 -0.46 15.72
N LYS A 202 4.61 -1.51 15.20
CA LYS A 202 4.58 -1.84 13.76
C LYS A 202 3.21 -1.61 13.12
N LEU A 203 2.27 -1.06 13.88
CA LEU A 203 0.97 -0.66 13.36
C LEU A 203 1.08 0.76 12.80
N TYR A 204 1.03 0.90 11.48
CA TYR A 204 1.10 2.19 10.81
C TYR A 204 -0.24 2.68 10.27
N GLY A 205 -1.18 1.77 10.03
CA GLY A 205 -2.49 2.13 9.55
C GLY A 205 -3.59 1.15 9.95
N LEU A 206 -4.80 1.69 10.07
CA LEU A 206 -6.04 0.93 10.16
C LEU A 206 -6.93 1.33 8.99
N SER A 207 -7.39 0.35 8.23
CA SER A 207 -8.31 0.56 7.12
C SER A 207 -9.64 -0.13 7.39
N ARG A 208 -10.71 0.50 6.93
CA ARG A 208 -12.07 -0.04 6.99
C ARG A 208 -12.72 0.21 5.65
N ARG A 209 -12.88 -0.84 4.89
CA ARG A 209 -13.66 -0.82 3.63
C ARG A 209 -15.08 -1.27 3.84
#